data_0b9e912a4a40462f849c873c8bd43900
#
_entry.id   0b9e912a4a40462f849c873c8bd43900
#
_cell.length_a   1.000
_cell.length_b   1.000
_cell.length_c   1.000
_cell.angle_alpha   90.00
_cell.angle_beta   90.00
_cell.angle_gamma   90.00
#
_symmetry.space_group_name_H-M   'P 1'
#
loop_
_entity.id
_entity.type
_entity.pdbx_description
1 polymer ?
#
loop_
_entity_poly.entity_id
_entity_poly.type
_entity_poly.pdbx_seq_one_letter_code
_entity_poly.pdbx_strand_id
1 'polypeptide(L)'
;EEGKAVIQETRRWDDNKESSHAMRSKEDAKDYRYFPDPDLPPIHISDAWIEELRASIPELREAKMERYQKEYELPAYDAGILTESRHLAGLFEETAVLLGNPKKVANWFMVEVLRLMKEKGIEAEKLRFTPQHLADLLTMVDKKEVSPQNAKKVFEKVFDEDVDPVAYVEEHGLKIVEDTGLLSSTISRILDENPGPLSELLGGKEKVMGFFVGQIMKEMKGKANPASVREALLAEVEKRK
;
A
#
# COMPACT_ATOMS: atom_id res chain seq x y z
N GLU A 1 24.32 6.39 23.40
CA GLU A 1 23.88 6.06 24.78
C GLU A 1 24.85 5.05 25.37
N GLU A 2 25.92 5.58 25.97
CA GLU A 2 27.07 4.78 26.42
C GLU A 2 26.90 4.17 27.82
N GLY A 3 25.67 4.12 28.36
CA GLY A 3 25.40 3.55 29.69
C GLY A 3 26.08 4.28 30.87
N LYS A 4 26.59 5.48 30.66
CA LYS A 4 27.22 6.29 31.70
C LYS A 4 26.15 7.02 32.51
N ALA A 5 26.36 7.12 33.83
CA ALA A 5 25.53 7.93 34.69
C ALA A 5 25.52 9.40 34.26
N VAL A 6 24.35 10.00 34.19
CA VAL A 6 24.18 11.41 33.88
C VAL A 6 24.47 12.21 35.15
N ILE A 7 25.52 13.04 35.09
CA ILE A 7 25.91 13.93 36.21
C ILE A 7 25.14 15.24 36.04
N GLN A 8 24.41 15.66 37.07
CA GLN A 8 23.72 16.94 37.08
C GLN A 8 24.72 18.06 37.32
N GLU A 9 24.95 18.87 36.29
CA GLU A 9 25.92 19.97 36.33
C GLU A 9 25.43 21.17 35.54
N THR A 10 25.90 22.37 35.93
CA THR A 10 25.72 23.57 35.13
C THR A 10 26.90 23.67 34.16
N ARG A 11 26.59 23.81 32.87
CA ARG A 11 27.56 23.94 31.80
C ARG A 11 27.49 25.34 31.18
N ARG A 12 28.65 25.88 30.80
CA ARG A 12 28.76 27.12 30.02
C ARG A 12 29.20 26.75 28.59
N TRP A 13 28.56 27.34 27.62
CA TRP A 13 28.99 27.29 26.24
C TRP A 13 30.10 28.30 25.98
N ASP A 14 31.12 27.93 25.26
CA ASP A 14 32.22 28.77 24.81
C ASP A 14 32.15 28.87 23.28
N ASP A 15 31.75 30.05 22.79
CA ASP A 15 31.55 30.29 21.36
C ASP A 15 32.86 30.20 20.54
N ASN A 16 33.98 30.50 21.17
CA ASN A 16 35.27 30.44 20.47
C ASN A 16 35.82 29.02 20.32
N LYS A 17 35.46 28.14 21.24
CA LYS A 17 35.88 26.73 21.25
C LYS A 17 34.80 25.79 20.74
N GLU A 18 33.61 26.31 20.42
CA GLU A 18 32.45 25.56 20.03
C GLU A 18 32.19 24.34 20.95
N SER A 19 32.39 24.52 22.24
CA SER A 19 32.32 23.45 23.24
C SER A 19 31.70 23.91 24.55
N SER A 20 31.05 23.00 25.26
CA SER A 20 30.57 23.26 26.61
C SER A 20 31.51 22.69 27.65
N HIS A 21 31.71 23.43 28.74
CA HIS A 21 32.49 22.98 29.89
C HIS A 21 31.70 23.12 31.18
N ALA A 22 31.93 22.19 32.11
CA ALA A 22 31.29 22.18 33.43
C ALA A 22 31.75 23.40 34.25
N MET A 23 30.79 24.11 34.81
CA MET A 23 31.06 25.25 35.72
C MET A 23 30.90 24.83 37.17
N ARG A 24 29.86 24.12 37.51
CA ARG A 24 29.53 23.68 38.86
C ARG A 24 28.82 22.33 38.78
N SER A 25 29.31 21.35 39.52
CA SER A 25 28.58 20.12 39.74
C SER A 25 27.54 20.34 40.81
N LYS A 26 26.34 19.84 40.58
CA LYS A 26 25.25 19.79 41.57
C LYS A 26 25.26 18.42 42.25
N GLU A 27 26.39 18.06 42.83
CA GLU A 27 26.58 16.71 43.43
C GLU A 27 25.69 16.46 44.65
N ASP A 28 25.20 17.54 45.30
CA ASP A 28 24.30 17.39 46.45
C ASP A 28 22.94 18.00 46.20
N ALA A 29 21.96 17.15 45.82
CA ALA A 29 20.53 17.50 45.79
C ALA A 29 20.04 18.02 47.18
N LYS A 30 20.82 17.84 48.23
CA LYS A 30 20.56 18.32 49.59
C LYS A 30 20.50 19.84 49.68
N ASP A 31 21.15 20.57 48.76
CA ASP A 31 21.22 22.02 48.78
C ASP A 31 19.87 22.69 48.35
N TYR A 32 18.99 21.93 47.69
CA TYR A 32 17.68 22.44 47.24
C TYR A 32 16.52 22.23 48.25
N ARG A 33 16.76 21.53 49.35
CA ARG A 33 15.78 21.26 50.40
C ARG A 33 14.46 20.77 49.86
N TYR A 34 14.48 19.81 48.90
CA TYR A 34 13.25 19.17 48.40
C TYR A 34 12.49 18.51 49.53
N PHE A 35 11.26 18.92 49.73
CA PHE A 35 10.28 18.31 50.63
C PHE A 35 8.93 18.24 49.93
N PRO A 36 8.10 17.28 50.28
CA PRO A 36 6.76 17.16 49.72
C PRO A 36 5.97 18.45 49.96
N ASP A 37 5.30 18.93 48.94
CA ASP A 37 4.39 20.08 49.07
C ASP A 37 3.21 19.67 49.99
N PRO A 38 2.94 20.39 51.06
CA PRO A 38 1.87 20.03 52.00
C PRO A 38 0.48 20.08 51.37
N ASP A 39 0.31 20.85 50.26
CA ASP A 39 -0.96 20.97 49.55
C ASP A 39 -1.15 19.85 48.49
N LEU A 40 -0.12 19.04 48.24
CA LEU A 40 -0.17 17.92 47.29
C LEU A 40 -0.14 16.57 48.05
N PRO A 41 -1.29 15.93 48.25
CA PRO A 41 -1.32 14.61 48.88
C PRO A 41 -0.59 13.56 48.03
N PRO A 42 0.04 12.56 48.66
CA PRO A 42 0.65 11.47 47.92
C PRO A 42 -0.35 10.73 47.05
N ILE A 43 -0.01 10.56 45.79
CA ILE A 43 -0.81 9.78 44.85
C ILE A 43 -0.29 8.32 44.89
N HIS A 44 -1.15 7.39 45.31
CA HIS A 44 -0.86 5.98 45.32
C HIS A 44 -1.39 5.32 44.05
N ILE A 45 -0.46 4.86 43.19
CA ILE A 45 -0.77 4.12 41.99
C ILE A 45 -0.55 2.64 42.33
N SER A 46 -1.61 1.84 42.30
CA SER A 46 -1.53 0.41 42.58
C SER A 46 -0.92 -0.36 41.39
N ASP A 47 -0.21 -1.44 41.68
CA ASP A 47 0.33 -2.34 40.67
C ASP A 47 -0.78 -2.89 39.77
N ALA A 48 -1.96 -3.17 40.35
CA ALA A 48 -3.13 -3.62 39.60
C ALA A 48 -3.57 -2.61 38.55
N TRP A 49 -3.57 -1.32 38.88
CA TRP A 49 -3.90 -0.27 37.92
C TRP A 49 -2.84 -0.10 36.84
N ILE A 50 -1.56 -0.26 37.21
CA ILE A 50 -0.46 -0.26 36.22
C ILE A 50 -0.62 -1.41 35.21
N GLU A 51 -0.94 -2.62 35.69
CA GLU A 51 -1.14 -3.79 34.81
C GLU A 51 -2.39 -3.64 33.93
N GLU A 52 -3.47 -3.08 34.45
CA GLU A 52 -4.66 -2.74 33.65
C GLU A 52 -4.33 -1.77 32.53
N LEU A 53 -3.57 -0.72 32.83
CA LEU A 53 -3.14 0.25 31.82
C LEU A 53 -2.20 -0.40 30.79
N ARG A 54 -1.25 -1.25 31.23
CA ARG A 54 -0.37 -1.97 30.29
C ARG A 54 -1.16 -2.87 29.35
N ALA A 55 -2.16 -3.57 29.86
CA ALA A 55 -3.02 -4.41 29.03
C ALA A 55 -3.87 -3.61 28.02
N SER A 56 -4.16 -2.35 28.32
CA SER A 56 -4.93 -1.46 27.45
C SER A 56 -4.09 -0.72 26.39
N ILE A 57 -2.76 -0.72 26.52
CA ILE A 57 -1.88 -0.06 25.57
C ILE A 57 -1.91 -0.85 24.25
N PRO A 58 -2.32 -0.21 23.13
CA PRO A 58 -2.26 -0.87 21.83
C PRO A 58 -0.81 -1.10 21.39
N GLU A 59 -0.63 -2.00 20.43
CA GLU A 59 0.67 -2.21 19.81
C GLU A 59 1.25 -0.88 19.29
N LEU A 60 2.45 -0.54 19.76
CA LEU A 60 3.13 0.69 19.38
C LEU A 60 3.71 0.58 17.96
N ARG A 61 4.01 1.74 17.35
CA ARG A 61 4.50 1.82 15.98
C ARG A 61 5.74 0.96 15.74
N GLU A 62 6.71 1.03 16.64
CA GLU A 62 7.98 0.30 16.51
C GLU A 62 7.75 -1.22 16.51
N ALA A 63 6.95 -1.71 17.46
CA ALA A 63 6.59 -3.15 17.53
C ALA A 63 5.81 -3.60 16.30
N LYS A 64 4.86 -2.77 15.83
CA LYS A 64 4.08 -3.01 14.62
C LYS A 64 4.98 -3.07 13.37
N MET A 65 5.94 -2.15 13.26
CA MET A 65 6.90 -2.11 12.15
C MET A 65 7.80 -3.35 12.14
N GLU A 66 8.27 -3.81 13.31
CA GLU A 66 9.04 -5.05 13.44
C GLU A 66 8.17 -6.28 13.06
N ARG A 67 6.93 -6.31 13.51
CA ARG A 67 5.98 -7.37 13.15
C ARG A 67 5.72 -7.44 11.64
N TYR A 68 5.51 -6.31 10.97
CA TYR A 68 5.32 -6.28 9.52
C TYR A 68 6.54 -6.82 8.77
N GLN A 69 7.74 -6.50 9.22
CA GLN A 69 8.96 -7.04 8.62
C GLN A 69 9.10 -8.54 8.87
N LYS A 70 8.79 -9.01 10.08
CA LYS A 70 8.99 -10.40 10.49
C LYS A 70 7.88 -11.33 9.99
N GLU A 71 6.63 -10.96 10.14
CA GLU A 71 5.48 -11.82 9.84
C GLU A 71 4.99 -11.67 8.39
N TYR A 72 5.01 -10.44 7.86
CA TYR A 72 4.56 -10.15 6.51
C TYR A 72 5.73 -10.06 5.52
N GLU A 73 6.97 -10.17 6.02
CA GLU A 73 8.20 -10.08 5.24
C GLU A 73 8.24 -8.82 4.36
N LEU A 74 7.77 -7.70 4.89
CA LEU A 74 7.80 -6.42 4.21
C LEU A 74 9.17 -5.76 4.35
N PRO A 75 9.63 -5.01 3.33
CA PRO A 75 10.79 -4.15 3.47
C PRO A 75 10.62 -3.14 4.61
N ALA A 76 11.71 -2.79 5.31
CA ALA A 76 11.67 -1.82 6.40
C ALA A 76 11.09 -0.46 5.97
N TYR A 77 11.34 -0.04 4.74
CA TYR A 77 10.79 1.17 4.15
C TYR A 77 9.26 1.13 4.07
N ASP A 78 8.69 0.04 3.52
CA ASP A 78 7.24 -0.12 3.37
C ASP A 78 6.56 -0.22 4.73
N ALA A 79 7.15 -1.02 5.65
CA ALA A 79 6.67 -1.13 7.02
C ALA A 79 6.68 0.23 7.74
N GLY A 80 7.71 1.05 7.52
CA GLY A 80 7.81 2.40 8.07
C GLY A 80 6.67 3.32 7.60
N ILE A 81 6.37 3.32 6.31
CA ILE A 81 5.31 4.14 5.72
C ILE A 81 3.93 3.64 6.17
N LEU A 82 3.67 2.34 6.08
CA LEU A 82 2.36 1.77 6.45
C LEU A 82 2.02 1.95 7.94
N THR A 83 3.02 2.15 8.79
CA THR A 83 2.85 2.40 10.23
C THR A 83 2.96 3.87 10.63
N GLU A 84 3.09 4.80 9.68
CA GLU A 84 3.21 6.23 9.95
C GLU A 84 1.94 6.81 10.55
N SER A 85 0.78 6.36 10.06
CA SER A 85 -0.53 6.70 10.60
C SER A 85 -1.21 5.46 11.19
N ARG A 86 -1.82 5.62 12.37
CA ARG A 86 -2.61 4.55 13.00
C ARG A 86 -3.78 4.12 12.13
N HIS A 87 -4.42 5.07 11.46
CA HIS A 87 -5.56 4.80 10.59
C HIS A 87 -5.13 4.03 9.33
N LEU A 88 -4.03 4.47 8.69
CA LEU A 88 -3.46 3.77 7.53
C LEU A 88 -3.07 2.33 7.88
N ALA A 89 -2.41 2.14 9.03
CA ALA A 89 -2.03 0.82 9.52
C ALA A 89 -3.25 -0.08 9.75
N GLY A 90 -4.34 0.47 10.32
CA GLY A 90 -5.59 -0.26 10.52
C GLY A 90 -6.21 -0.73 9.21
N LEU A 91 -6.35 0.18 8.23
CA LEU A 91 -6.88 -0.16 6.90
C LEU A 91 -6.03 -1.24 6.21
N PHE A 92 -4.71 -1.13 6.33
CA PHE A 92 -3.80 -2.12 5.77
C PHE A 92 -3.96 -3.48 6.43
N GLU A 93 -3.93 -3.56 7.77
CA GLU A 93 -4.04 -4.81 8.52
C GLU A 93 -5.36 -5.54 8.26
N GLU A 94 -6.47 -4.82 8.33
CA GLU A 94 -7.79 -5.39 8.08
C GLU A 94 -7.89 -5.91 6.65
N THR A 95 -7.43 -5.16 5.65
CA THR A 95 -7.42 -5.61 4.26
C THR A 95 -6.50 -6.83 4.08
N ALA A 96 -5.33 -6.84 4.75
CA ALA A 96 -4.38 -7.95 4.68
C ALA A 96 -4.95 -9.24 5.28
N VAL A 97 -5.69 -9.15 6.37
CA VAL A 97 -6.40 -10.28 6.98
C VAL A 97 -7.48 -10.81 6.05
N LEU A 98 -8.31 -9.92 5.49
CA LEU A 98 -9.41 -10.29 4.60
C LEU A 98 -8.91 -10.97 3.31
N LEU A 99 -7.85 -10.45 2.71
CA LEU A 99 -7.28 -11.01 1.48
C LEU A 99 -6.38 -12.23 1.72
N GLY A 100 -5.80 -12.38 2.92
CA GLY A 100 -4.84 -13.43 3.23
C GLY A 100 -3.48 -13.25 2.53
N ASN A 101 -3.19 -12.08 1.99
CA ASN A 101 -1.93 -11.79 1.27
C ASN A 101 -1.38 -10.39 1.61
N PRO A 102 -0.68 -10.24 2.74
CA PRO A 102 -0.17 -8.94 3.19
C PRO A 102 0.77 -8.26 2.19
N LYS A 103 1.62 -9.02 1.48
CA LYS A 103 2.55 -8.45 0.49
C LYS A 103 1.81 -7.79 -0.68
N LYS A 104 0.76 -8.42 -1.16
CA LYS A 104 -0.05 -7.87 -2.24
C LYS A 104 -0.78 -6.61 -1.80
N VAL A 105 -1.35 -6.62 -0.60
CA VAL A 105 -2.00 -5.45 -0.03
C VAL A 105 -1.00 -4.32 0.18
N ALA A 106 0.18 -4.61 0.73
CA ALA A 106 1.25 -3.61 0.89
C ALA A 106 1.63 -2.96 -0.44
N ASN A 107 1.84 -3.76 -1.48
CA ASN A 107 2.13 -3.22 -2.82
C ASN A 107 1.01 -2.31 -3.34
N TRP A 108 -0.25 -2.67 -3.10
CA TRP A 108 -1.38 -1.83 -3.51
C TRP A 108 -1.44 -0.51 -2.73
N PHE A 109 -1.19 -0.56 -1.42
CA PHE A 109 -1.09 0.64 -0.60
C PHE A 109 0.04 1.54 -1.06
N MET A 110 1.25 1.00 -1.24
CA MET A 110 2.43 1.77 -1.64
C MET A 110 2.29 2.41 -3.02
N VAL A 111 1.58 1.77 -3.95
CA VAL A 111 1.46 2.26 -5.32
C VAL A 111 0.18 3.06 -5.51
N GLU A 112 -1.00 2.51 -5.20
CA GLU A 112 -2.27 3.12 -5.56
C GLU A 112 -2.85 4.01 -4.45
N VAL A 113 -2.84 3.56 -3.18
CA VAL A 113 -3.38 4.36 -2.07
C VAL A 113 -2.56 5.63 -1.89
N LEU A 114 -1.22 5.50 -1.78
CA LEU A 114 -0.35 6.67 -1.62
C LEU A 114 -0.36 7.60 -2.84
N ARG A 115 -0.49 7.06 -4.06
CA ARG A 115 -0.65 7.87 -5.27
C ARG A 115 -1.90 8.74 -5.18
N LEU A 116 -3.05 8.14 -4.86
CA LEU A 116 -4.33 8.87 -4.75
C LEU A 116 -4.32 9.87 -3.60
N MET A 117 -3.76 9.50 -2.45
CA MET A 117 -3.57 10.45 -1.34
C MET A 117 -2.79 11.69 -1.78
N LYS A 118 -1.67 11.49 -2.48
CA LYS A 118 -0.82 12.57 -2.97
C LYS A 118 -1.52 13.41 -4.04
N GLU A 119 -2.15 12.78 -5.02
CA GLU A 119 -2.85 13.47 -6.12
C GLU A 119 -4.02 14.31 -5.62
N LYS A 120 -4.74 13.83 -4.61
CA LYS A 120 -5.93 14.49 -4.05
C LYS A 120 -5.64 15.34 -2.83
N GLY A 121 -4.42 15.33 -2.30
CA GLY A 121 -4.04 16.04 -1.08
C GLY A 121 -4.79 15.55 0.16
N ILE A 122 -5.09 14.25 0.23
CA ILE A 122 -5.82 13.64 1.34
C ILE A 122 -4.84 13.03 2.33
N GLU A 123 -4.98 13.38 3.61
CA GLU A 123 -4.22 12.78 4.72
C GLU A 123 -4.76 11.39 5.06
N ALA A 124 -3.91 10.54 5.63
CA ALA A 124 -4.27 9.16 5.96
C ALA A 124 -5.52 9.05 6.84
N GLU A 125 -5.69 9.93 7.80
CA GLU A 125 -6.82 9.98 8.73
C GLU A 125 -8.16 10.29 8.07
N LYS A 126 -8.13 10.78 6.83
CA LYS A 126 -9.33 11.14 6.06
C LYS A 126 -9.73 10.06 5.04
N LEU A 127 -8.97 8.99 4.94
CA LEU A 127 -9.33 7.83 4.10
C LEU A 127 -10.63 7.21 4.61
N ARG A 128 -11.54 6.90 3.69
CA ARG A 128 -12.89 6.44 4.04
C ARG A 128 -13.28 5.11 3.41
N PHE A 129 -12.49 4.60 2.47
CA PHE A 129 -12.80 3.31 1.86
C PHE A 129 -12.75 2.18 2.88
N THR A 130 -13.64 1.20 2.74
CA THR A 130 -13.67 0.03 3.63
C THR A 130 -12.62 -1.01 3.22
N PRO A 131 -11.94 -1.65 4.18
CA PRO A 131 -11.01 -2.75 3.92
C PRO A 131 -11.64 -3.89 3.10
N GLN A 132 -12.93 -4.18 3.32
CA GLN A 132 -13.65 -5.21 2.60
C GLN A 132 -13.73 -4.90 1.10
N HIS A 133 -14.10 -3.68 0.72
CA HIS A 133 -14.20 -3.29 -0.70
C HIS A 133 -12.83 -3.40 -1.41
N LEU A 134 -11.74 -3.03 -0.74
CA LEU A 134 -10.43 -3.23 -1.34
C LEU A 134 -10.07 -4.72 -1.44
N ALA A 135 -10.37 -5.53 -0.43
CA ALA A 135 -10.10 -6.96 -0.45
C ALA A 135 -10.91 -7.66 -1.55
N ASP A 136 -12.19 -7.30 -1.73
CA ASP A 136 -13.05 -7.85 -2.77
C ASP A 136 -12.51 -7.50 -4.17
N LEU A 137 -12.13 -6.25 -4.38
CA LEU A 137 -11.51 -5.82 -5.64
C LEU A 137 -10.23 -6.60 -5.95
N LEU A 138 -9.34 -6.75 -4.98
CA LEU A 138 -8.10 -7.50 -5.14
C LEU A 138 -8.37 -9.01 -5.37
N THR A 139 -9.41 -9.55 -4.76
CA THR A 139 -9.86 -10.92 -4.99
C THR A 139 -10.35 -11.12 -6.43
N MET A 140 -11.10 -10.16 -6.99
CA MET A 140 -11.53 -10.20 -8.40
C MET A 140 -10.33 -10.16 -9.35
N VAL A 141 -9.28 -9.42 -9.01
CA VAL A 141 -8.02 -9.42 -9.79
C VAL A 141 -7.35 -10.79 -9.74
N ASP A 142 -7.28 -11.43 -8.56
CA ASP A 142 -6.68 -12.76 -8.40
C ASP A 142 -7.44 -13.84 -9.18
N LYS A 143 -8.75 -13.75 -9.18
CA LYS A 143 -9.62 -14.64 -9.96
C LYS A 143 -9.64 -14.32 -11.45
N LYS A 144 -8.90 -13.29 -11.88
CA LYS A 144 -8.88 -12.79 -13.27
C LYS A 144 -10.26 -12.36 -13.78
N GLU A 145 -11.16 -11.99 -12.88
CA GLU A 145 -12.47 -11.45 -13.22
C GLU A 145 -12.39 -10.00 -13.70
N VAL A 146 -11.38 -9.26 -13.21
CA VAL A 146 -11.10 -7.88 -13.60
C VAL A 146 -9.63 -7.72 -13.93
N SER A 147 -9.32 -6.99 -15.00
CA SER A 147 -7.93 -6.70 -15.35
C SER A 147 -7.29 -5.72 -14.34
N PRO A 148 -5.96 -5.79 -14.10
CA PRO A 148 -5.29 -4.85 -13.20
C PRO A 148 -5.51 -3.38 -13.58
N GLN A 149 -5.63 -3.08 -14.87
CA GLN A 149 -5.89 -1.73 -15.35
C GLN A 149 -7.30 -1.24 -15.00
N ASN A 150 -8.32 -2.10 -15.14
CA ASN A 150 -9.68 -1.77 -14.75
C ASN A 150 -9.80 -1.71 -13.22
N ALA A 151 -9.12 -2.60 -12.49
CA ALA A 151 -9.10 -2.58 -11.03
C ALA A 151 -8.59 -1.24 -10.47
N LYS A 152 -7.58 -0.62 -11.09
CA LYS A 152 -7.12 0.72 -10.68
C LYS A 152 -8.20 1.78 -10.85
N LYS A 153 -8.95 1.74 -11.96
CA LYS A 153 -10.07 2.68 -12.20
C LYS A 153 -11.22 2.46 -11.21
N VAL A 154 -11.54 1.20 -10.93
CA VAL A 154 -12.56 0.86 -9.92
C VAL A 154 -12.11 1.33 -8.56
N PHE A 155 -10.82 1.13 -8.21
CA PHE A 155 -10.27 1.58 -6.94
C PHE A 155 -10.33 3.09 -6.76
N GLU A 156 -10.17 3.89 -7.81
CA GLU A 156 -10.37 5.34 -7.73
C GLU A 156 -11.78 5.70 -7.26
N LYS A 157 -12.80 4.93 -7.67
CA LYS A 157 -14.17 5.10 -7.20
C LYS A 157 -14.37 4.58 -5.78
N VAL A 158 -13.80 3.43 -5.45
CA VAL A 158 -13.79 2.93 -4.07
C VAL A 158 -13.12 3.93 -3.13
N PHE A 159 -12.00 4.51 -3.54
CA PHE A 159 -11.26 5.50 -2.75
C PHE A 159 -12.07 6.77 -2.49
N ASP A 160 -12.81 7.25 -3.48
CA ASP A 160 -13.56 8.52 -3.40
C ASP A 160 -14.92 8.39 -2.71
N GLU A 161 -15.64 7.32 -3.03
CA GLU A 161 -17.07 7.19 -2.73
C GLU A 161 -17.39 5.91 -1.93
N ASP A 162 -16.38 5.07 -1.65
CA ASP A 162 -16.51 3.75 -0.99
C ASP A 162 -17.59 2.85 -1.64
N VAL A 163 -17.65 2.89 -2.98
CA VAL A 163 -18.59 2.06 -3.74
C VAL A 163 -18.27 0.57 -3.59
N ASP A 164 -19.29 -0.28 -3.61
CA ASP A 164 -19.11 -1.72 -3.72
C ASP A 164 -18.44 -2.06 -5.07
N PRO A 165 -17.21 -2.58 -5.08
CA PRO A 165 -16.48 -2.86 -6.32
C PRO A 165 -17.12 -3.96 -7.16
N VAL A 166 -17.81 -4.92 -6.54
CA VAL A 166 -18.46 -6.02 -7.25
C VAL A 166 -19.65 -5.48 -8.06
N ALA A 167 -20.51 -4.71 -7.40
CA ALA A 167 -21.64 -4.07 -8.05
C ALA A 167 -21.20 -3.10 -9.13
N TYR A 168 -20.18 -2.26 -8.84
CA TYR A 168 -19.65 -1.29 -9.80
C TYR A 168 -19.07 -1.96 -11.06
N VAL A 169 -18.32 -3.05 -10.89
CA VAL A 169 -17.74 -3.82 -12.01
C VAL A 169 -18.84 -4.45 -12.88
N GLU A 170 -19.91 -4.94 -12.27
CA GLU A 170 -21.05 -5.51 -13.00
C GLU A 170 -21.83 -4.45 -13.78
N GLU A 171 -22.20 -3.37 -13.12
CA GLU A 171 -22.96 -2.28 -13.74
C GLU A 171 -22.22 -1.66 -14.94
N HIS A 172 -20.90 -1.47 -14.81
CA HIS A 172 -20.08 -0.88 -15.87
C HIS A 172 -19.51 -1.91 -16.85
N GLY A 173 -19.84 -3.18 -16.66
CA GLY A 173 -19.41 -4.27 -17.54
C GLY A 173 -17.89 -4.35 -17.66
N LEU A 174 -17.16 -4.22 -16.54
CA LEU A 174 -15.70 -4.23 -16.50
C LEU A 174 -15.09 -5.61 -16.27
N LYS A 175 -15.94 -6.65 -16.13
CA LYS A 175 -15.47 -8.04 -16.06
C LYS A 175 -14.74 -8.43 -17.34
N ILE A 176 -13.72 -9.26 -17.19
CA ILE A 176 -13.04 -9.89 -18.31
C ILE A 176 -14.04 -10.84 -18.97
N VAL A 177 -14.26 -10.63 -20.27
CA VAL A 177 -15.15 -11.49 -21.07
C VAL A 177 -14.27 -12.57 -21.69
N GLU A 178 -14.49 -13.80 -21.30
CA GLU A 178 -13.89 -14.99 -21.94
C GLU A 178 -14.66 -15.42 -23.21
N ASP A 179 -15.27 -14.47 -23.90
CA ASP A 179 -15.94 -14.78 -25.16
C ASP A 179 -14.88 -14.98 -26.26
N THR A 180 -14.51 -16.24 -26.45
CA THR A 180 -13.55 -16.65 -27.47
C THR A 180 -14.01 -16.30 -28.89
N GLY A 181 -15.32 -16.24 -29.14
CA GLY A 181 -15.90 -15.87 -30.43
C GLY A 181 -15.71 -14.37 -30.73
N LEU A 182 -16.03 -13.52 -29.76
CA LEU A 182 -15.84 -12.07 -29.88
C LEU A 182 -14.35 -11.73 -30.00
N LEU A 183 -13.51 -12.39 -29.21
CA LEU A 183 -12.05 -12.22 -29.27
C LEU A 183 -11.52 -12.61 -30.64
N SER A 184 -11.88 -13.79 -31.16
CA SER A 184 -11.44 -14.28 -32.46
C SER A 184 -11.86 -13.38 -33.61
N SER A 185 -13.13 -12.92 -33.63
CA SER A 185 -13.64 -12.00 -34.64
C SER A 185 -12.95 -10.64 -34.59
N THR A 186 -12.67 -10.11 -33.38
CA THR A 186 -11.92 -8.86 -33.20
C THR A 186 -10.49 -8.99 -33.70
N ILE A 187 -9.80 -10.09 -33.38
CA ILE A 187 -8.45 -10.37 -33.86
C ILE A 187 -8.41 -10.41 -35.38
N SER A 188 -9.33 -11.19 -36.00
CA SER A 188 -9.43 -11.31 -37.46
C SER A 188 -9.58 -9.96 -38.13
N ARG A 189 -10.52 -9.14 -37.65
CA ARG A 189 -10.77 -7.78 -38.17
C ARG A 189 -9.54 -6.88 -38.06
N ILE A 190 -8.91 -6.84 -36.88
CA ILE A 190 -7.72 -5.99 -36.66
C ILE A 190 -6.55 -6.42 -37.53
N LEU A 191 -6.36 -7.72 -37.77
CA LEU A 191 -5.34 -8.21 -38.70
C LEU A 191 -5.64 -7.77 -40.14
N ASP A 192 -6.91 -7.87 -40.58
CA ASP A 192 -7.35 -7.47 -41.92
C ASP A 192 -7.23 -5.97 -42.16
N GLU A 193 -7.49 -5.16 -41.15
CA GLU A 193 -7.37 -3.69 -41.20
C GLU A 193 -5.88 -3.22 -41.23
N ASN A 194 -4.92 -4.07 -40.88
CA ASN A 194 -3.50 -3.72 -40.77
C ASN A 194 -2.59 -4.66 -41.58
N PRO A 195 -2.71 -4.71 -42.92
CA PRO A 195 -1.99 -5.66 -43.76
C PRO A 195 -0.47 -5.45 -43.75
N GLY A 196 0.03 -4.21 -43.61
CA GLY A 196 1.47 -3.93 -43.52
C GLY A 196 2.11 -4.52 -42.27
N PRO A 197 1.66 -4.16 -41.06
CA PRO A 197 2.09 -4.80 -39.83
C PRO A 197 1.91 -6.32 -39.82
N LEU A 198 0.82 -6.84 -40.40
CA LEU A 198 0.62 -8.30 -40.53
C LEU A 198 1.72 -8.97 -41.35
N SER A 199 2.08 -8.39 -42.49
CA SER A 199 3.17 -8.90 -43.34
C SER A 199 4.52 -8.91 -42.60
N GLU A 200 4.79 -7.89 -41.79
CA GLU A 200 6.01 -7.86 -40.96
C GLU A 200 5.99 -8.93 -39.86
N LEU A 201 4.81 -9.17 -39.25
CA LEU A 201 4.66 -10.22 -38.23
C LEU A 201 4.82 -11.61 -38.82
N LEU A 202 4.24 -11.87 -40.00
CA LEU A 202 4.43 -13.12 -40.78
C LEU A 202 5.88 -13.31 -41.19
N GLY A 203 6.61 -12.22 -41.47
CA GLY A 203 8.04 -12.19 -41.74
C GLY A 203 8.95 -12.40 -40.51
N GLY A 204 8.39 -12.66 -39.32
CA GLY A 204 9.13 -12.98 -38.10
C GLY A 204 9.52 -11.78 -37.20
N LYS A 205 9.01 -10.57 -37.44
CA LYS A 205 9.25 -9.41 -36.60
C LYS A 205 8.38 -9.43 -35.32
N GLU A 206 8.84 -10.12 -34.29
CA GLU A 206 8.09 -10.29 -33.02
C GLU A 206 7.68 -8.96 -32.34
N LYS A 207 8.42 -7.87 -32.57
CA LYS A 207 8.09 -6.54 -32.00
C LYS A 207 6.71 -6.04 -32.42
N VAL A 208 6.22 -6.46 -33.61
CA VAL A 208 4.91 -6.08 -34.13
C VAL A 208 3.76 -6.77 -33.36
N MET A 209 4.04 -7.88 -32.69
CA MET A 209 3.07 -8.54 -31.81
C MET A 209 2.52 -7.59 -30.75
N GLY A 210 3.38 -6.77 -30.14
CA GLY A 210 2.97 -5.77 -29.13
C GLY A 210 1.98 -4.73 -29.67
N PHE A 211 2.14 -4.33 -30.94
CA PHE A 211 1.21 -3.42 -31.62
C PHE A 211 -0.19 -4.05 -31.72
N PHE A 212 -0.29 -5.28 -32.22
CA PHE A 212 -1.58 -5.97 -32.34
C PHE A 212 -2.24 -6.23 -31.00
N VAL A 213 -1.49 -6.72 -30.01
CA VAL A 213 -2.00 -6.89 -28.63
C VAL A 213 -2.55 -5.57 -28.08
N GLY A 214 -1.83 -4.45 -28.27
CA GLY A 214 -2.26 -3.13 -27.84
C GLY A 214 -3.57 -2.69 -28.52
N GLN A 215 -3.71 -2.89 -29.83
CA GLN A 215 -4.93 -2.58 -30.58
C GLN A 215 -6.12 -3.43 -30.13
N ILE A 216 -5.94 -4.74 -29.99
CA ILE A 216 -6.98 -5.66 -29.52
C ILE A 216 -7.42 -5.30 -28.10
N MET A 217 -6.48 -5.05 -27.20
CA MET A 217 -6.78 -4.64 -25.82
C MET A 217 -7.55 -3.32 -25.75
N LYS A 218 -7.23 -2.37 -26.63
CA LYS A 218 -7.94 -1.08 -26.75
C LYS A 218 -9.37 -1.31 -27.21
N GLU A 219 -9.56 -2.09 -28.26
CA GLU A 219 -10.89 -2.41 -28.82
C GLU A 219 -11.76 -3.17 -27.81
N MET A 220 -11.17 -4.13 -27.11
CA MET A 220 -11.82 -4.88 -26.05
C MET A 220 -12.01 -4.06 -24.74
N LYS A 221 -11.63 -2.77 -24.73
CA LYS A 221 -11.76 -1.85 -23.58
C LYS A 221 -11.14 -2.43 -22.29
N GLY A 222 -10.05 -3.18 -22.42
CA GLY A 222 -9.40 -3.84 -21.28
C GLY A 222 -10.15 -5.01 -20.66
N LYS A 223 -11.19 -5.53 -21.35
CA LYS A 223 -12.01 -6.67 -20.89
C LYS A 223 -11.45 -8.04 -21.31
N ALA A 224 -10.36 -8.08 -22.04
CA ALA A 224 -9.68 -9.32 -22.42
C ALA A 224 -8.45 -9.56 -21.55
N ASN A 225 -8.11 -10.83 -21.33
CA ASN A 225 -6.85 -11.18 -20.68
C ASN A 225 -5.71 -11.03 -21.70
N PRO A 226 -4.65 -10.25 -21.42
CA PRO A 226 -3.53 -10.07 -22.35
C PRO A 226 -2.84 -11.37 -22.78
N ALA A 227 -2.76 -12.36 -21.89
CA ALA A 227 -2.19 -13.67 -22.21
C ALA A 227 -3.08 -14.43 -23.20
N SER A 228 -4.40 -14.48 -22.98
CA SER A 228 -5.35 -15.11 -23.89
C SER A 228 -5.40 -14.39 -25.25
N VAL A 229 -5.31 -13.04 -25.24
CA VAL A 229 -5.20 -12.25 -26.47
C VAL A 229 -3.97 -12.66 -27.29
N ARG A 230 -2.80 -12.78 -26.62
CA ARG A 230 -1.56 -13.15 -27.27
C ARG A 230 -1.62 -14.57 -27.84
N GLU A 231 -2.17 -15.52 -27.11
CA GLU A 231 -2.33 -16.91 -27.53
C GLU A 231 -3.28 -17.01 -28.72
N ALA A 232 -4.45 -16.37 -28.65
CA ALA A 232 -5.43 -16.35 -29.75
C ALA A 232 -4.87 -15.64 -31.00
N LEU A 233 -4.11 -14.55 -30.81
CA LEU A 233 -3.45 -13.84 -31.91
C LEU A 233 -2.42 -14.75 -32.61
N LEU A 234 -1.58 -15.46 -31.85
CA LEU A 234 -0.61 -16.42 -32.42
C LEU A 234 -1.31 -17.52 -33.21
N ALA A 235 -2.39 -18.08 -32.65
CA ALA A 235 -3.15 -19.13 -33.32
C ALA A 235 -3.77 -18.63 -34.64
N GLU A 236 -4.23 -17.37 -34.69
CA GLU A 236 -4.83 -16.79 -35.89
C GLU A 236 -3.77 -16.41 -36.94
N VAL A 237 -2.60 -15.95 -36.52
CA VAL A 237 -1.44 -15.67 -37.40
C VAL A 237 -0.91 -16.95 -38.03
N GLU A 238 -0.85 -18.05 -37.26
CA GLU A 238 -0.42 -19.36 -37.81
C GLU A 238 -1.38 -19.88 -38.89
N LYS A 239 -2.69 -19.62 -38.80
CA LYS A 239 -3.64 -20.01 -39.86
C LYS A 239 -3.50 -19.20 -41.15
N ARG A 240 -2.82 -18.04 -41.07
CA ARG A 240 -2.62 -17.10 -42.18
C ARG A 240 -1.22 -17.19 -42.82
N LYS A 241 -0.34 -18.02 -42.28
CA LYS A 241 0.95 -18.41 -42.91
C LYS A 241 0.74 -19.34 -44.07
#